data_af109c68aadbd9afdb80b06e586b0d5e
#
_entry.id   af109c68aadbd9afdb80b06e586b0d5e
#
_cell.length_a   1.000
_cell.length_b   1.000
_cell.length_c   1.000
_cell.angle_alpha   90.00
_cell.angle_beta   90.00
_cell.angle_gamma   90.00
#
_symmetry.space_group_name_H-M   'P 1'
#
loop_
_entity.id
_entity.type
_entity.pdbx_description
1 polymer ?
#
loop_
_entity_poly.entity_id
_entity_poly.type
_entity_poly.pdbx_seq_one_letter_code
_entity_poly.pdbx_strand_id
1 'polypeptide(L)'
;MKDKSFVNYVLLHGYALDNFSLMYGKMGCALSLFEYSRNYHDELAEKHAFKLLQEVLASSIEKNTFNEGKMGIAWSLIYLTNNQYIEAEYQDLYGQEHEQVLVFIKQMEENETTNITSYIDATSFLMISKKYIPISDYESILWVLTNNLSNYFSVTPKNFFESTSFYEIASKILGCYNLYKELTNYKRNLIDIIVQISVSLFNDGFICNNISFGSNLLQYGIYYKREDIKKIANKFIDIYISNIVLEAIDLKEAINIFYNLNKLRRLYPQSKWTFLREDISELLFNRKEYFYKLDNSKLNTLKEGLPRLLFTTCLQNKNLDFNGHY
;
A
#
# COMPACT_ATOMS: atom_id res chain seq x y z
N MET A 1 -9.03 0.75 -19.20
CA MET A 1 -8.60 2.15 -19.42
C MET A 1 -7.96 2.24 -20.79
N LYS A 2 -8.62 2.87 -21.78
CA LYS A 2 -8.04 3.08 -23.12
C LYS A 2 -7.45 4.49 -23.31
N ASP A 3 -7.52 5.32 -22.28
CA ASP A 3 -7.03 6.70 -22.39
C ASP A 3 -5.52 6.71 -22.18
N LYS A 4 -4.78 6.77 -23.29
CA LYS A 4 -3.32 6.88 -23.33
C LYS A 4 -2.81 8.20 -22.72
N SER A 5 -3.70 9.16 -22.42
CA SER A 5 -3.29 10.48 -21.93
C SER A 5 -2.57 10.38 -20.58
N PHE A 6 -3.06 9.54 -19.66
CA PHE A 6 -2.43 9.34 -18.35
C PHE A 6 -1.07 8.66 -18.46
N VAL A 7 -0.97 7.66 -19.34
CA VAL A 7 0.30 6.97 -19.58
C VAL A 7 1.30 7.93 -20.19
N ASN A 8 0.90 8.68 -21.21
CA ASN A 8 1.76 9.68 -21.85
C ASN A 8 2.21 10.75 -20.85
N TYR A 9 1.35 11.14 -19.91
CA TYR A 9 1.72 12.06 -18.85
C TYR A 9 2.81 11.47 -17.94
N VAL A 10 2.64 10.23 -17.48
CA VAL A 10 3.65 9.55 -16.64
C VAL A 10 4.95 9.34 -17.42
N LEU A 11 4.87 9.01 -18.71
CA LEU A 11 6.05 8.88 -19.59
C LEU A 11 6.83 10.19 -19.71
N LEU A 12 6.14 11.31 -19.93
CA LEU A 12 6.78 12.62 -20.10
C LEU A 12 7.40 13.14 -18.81
N HIS A 13 6.67 13.03 -17.70
CA HIS A 13 7.07 13.65 -16.44
C HIS A 13 7.90 12.74 -15.53
N GLY A 14 7.86 11.42 -15.73
CA GLY A 14 8.67 10.47 -14.96
C GLY A 14 10.17 10.72 -15.07
N TYR A 15 10.64 11.14 -16.26
CA TYR A 15 12.05 11.49 -16.47
C TYR A 15 12.47 12.79 -15.80
N ALA A 16 11.56 13.73 -15.64
CA ALA A 16 11.83 15.02 -15.01
C ALA A 16 11.91 14.96 -13.47
N LEU A 17 11.62 13.79 -12.87
CA LEU A 17 11.75 13.62 -11.44
C LEU A 17 13.22 13.50 -11.04
N ASP A 18 13.65 14.30 -10.07
CA ASP A 18 14.98 14.18 -9.46
C ASP A 18 15.04 13.11 -8.37
N ASN A 19 13.89 12.65 -7.92
CA ASN A 19 13.75 11.63 -6.88
C ASN A 19 13.67 10.23 -7.50
N PHE A 20 14.43 9.28 -6.94
CA PHE A 20 14.50 7.89 -7.44
C PHE A 20 13.65 6.91 -6.62
N SER A 21 13.05 7.36 -5.54
CA SER A 21 12.33 6.50 -4.58
C SER A 21 11.04 5.88 -5.14
N LEU A 22 10.50 4.93 -4.36
CA LEU A 22 9.25 4.26 -4.72
C LEU A 22 8.05 5.22 -4.69
N MET A 23 7.85 5.93 -3.58
CA MET A 23 6.61 6.69 -3.39
C MET A 23 6.60 8.04 -4.10
N TYR A 24 7.74 8.69 -4.23
CA TYR A 24 7.84 10.06 -4.73
C TYR A 24 8.67 10.20 -6.00
N GLY A 25 9.16 9.10 -6.55
CA GLY A 25 10.19 9.17 -7.57
C GLY A 25 10.02 8.20 -8.74
N LYS A 26 11.12 8.07 -9.48
CA LYS A 26 11.21 7.30 -10.73
C LYS A 26 10.87 5.82 -10.56
N MET A 27 11.17 5.22 -9.38
CA MET A 27 10.85 3.82 -9.15
C MET A 27 9.33 3.58 -9.16
N GLY A 28 8.54 4.49 -8.58
CA GLY A 28 7.09 4.40 -8.63
C GLY A 28 6.52 4.54 -10.04
N CYS A 29 7.09 5.45 -10.85
CA CYS A 29 6.72 5.57 -12.25
C CYS A 29 7.08 4.30 -13.03
N ALA A 30 8.28 3.76 -12.86
CA ALA A 30 8.72 2.53 -13.51
C ALA A 30 7.78 1.36 -13.19
N LEU A 31 7.47 1.16 -11.90
CA LEU A 31 6.57 0.11 -11.44
C LEU A 31 5.18 0.20 -12.09
N SER A 32 4.61 1.40 -12.14
CA SER A 32 3.30 1.62 -12.74
C SER A 32 3.29 1.40 -14.26
N LEU A 33 4.38 1.76 -14.94
CA LEU A 33 4.54 1.53 -16.38
C LEU A 33 4.75 0.05 -16.72
N PHE A 34 5.49 -0.71 -15.92
CA PHE A 34 5.59 -2.16 -16.05
C PHE A 34 4.22 -2.83 -15.93
N GLU A 35 3.43 -2.46 -14.93
CA GLU A 35 2.07 -2.98 -14.79
C GLU A 35 1.19 -2.62 -15.98
N TYR A 36 1.27 -1.38 -16.44
CA TYR A 36 0.51 -0.94 -17.61
C TYR A 36 0.92 -1.69 -18.87
N SER A 37 2.21 -1.79 -19.16
CA SER A 37 2.72 -2.46 -20.37
C SER A 37 2.24 -3.90 -20.47
N ARG A 38 2.30 -4.65 -19.37
CA ARG A 38 1.83 -6.05 -19.33
C ARG A 38 0.33 -6.18 -19.54
N ASN A 39 -0.46 -5.30 -18.92
CA ASN A 39 -1.93 -5.37 -19.01
C ASN A 39 -2.46 -4.97 -20.39
N TYR A 40 -1.75 -4.10 -21.10
CA TYR A 40 -2.19 -3.53 -22.38
C TYR A 40 -1.29 -3.89 -23.56
N HIS A 41 -0.26 -4.71 -23.34
CA HIS A 41 0.76 -5.11 -24.33
C HIS A 41 1.40 -3.88 -25.02
N ASP A 42 1.78 -2.88 -24.21
CA ASP A 42 2.37 -1.63 -24.68
C ASP A 42 3.90 -1.66 -24.53
N GLU A 43 4.59 -2.02 -25.61
CA GLU A 43 6.05 -2.13 -25.67
C GLU A 43 6.76 -0.78 -25.43
N LEU A 44 6.11 0.34 -25.77
CA LEU A 44 6.70 1.66 -25.53
C LEU A 44 6.72 1.97 -24.02
N ALA A 45 5.62 1.68 -23.31
CA ALA A 45 5.57 1.82 -21.88
C ALA A 45 6.59 0.92 -21.17
N GLU A 46 6.75 -0.32 -21.63
CA GLU A 46 7.77 -1.25 -21.13
C GLU A 46 9.18 -0.71 -21.29
N LYS A 47 9.52 -0.26 -22.50
CA LYS A 47 10.85 0.34 -22.80
C LYS A 47 11.16 1.53 -21.89
N HIS A 48 10.17 2.37 -21.62
CA HIS A 48 10.33 3.51 -20.71
C HIS A 48 10.43 3.08 -19.24
N ALA A 49 9.69 2.06 -18.83
CA ALA A 49 9.80 1.47 -17.49
C ALA A 49 11.23 0.97 -17.24
N PHE A 50 11.83 0.25 -18.20
CA PHE A 50 13.23 -0.21 -18.12
C PHE A 50 14.22 0.95 -18.02
N LYS A 51 14.04 2.03 -18.79
CA LYS A 51 14.94 3.18 -18.72
C LYS A 51 14.89 3.87 -17.36
N LEU A 52 13.68 4.10 -16.82
CA LEU A 52 13.52 4.67 -15.47
C LEU A 52 14.14 3.76 -14.40
N LEU A 53 13.96 2.44 -14.53
CA LEU A 53 14.58 1.47 -13.64
C LEU A 53 16.12 1.53 -13.71
N GLN A 54 16.70 1.63 -14.90
CA GLN A 54 18.16 1.78 -15.07
C GLN A 54 18.68 3.05 -14.39
N GLU A 55 17.96 4.18 -14.50
CA GLU A 55 18.33 5.42 -13.81
C GLU A 55 18.26 5.25 -12.28
N VAL A 56 17.24 4.53 -11.77
CA VAL A 56 17.12 4.22 -10.32
C VAL A 56 18.31 3.37 -9.86
N LEU A 57 18.65 2.31 -10.57
CA LEU A 57 19.76 1.42 -10.22
C LEU A 57 21.13 2.09 -10.33
N ALA A 58 21.28 3.07 -11.22
CA ALA A 58 22.50 3.85 -11.36
C ALA A 58 22.66 4.98 -10.32
N SER A 59 21.59 5.28 -9.56
CA SER A 59 21.58 6.37 -8.60
C SER A 59 22.13 5.95 -7.23
N SER A 60 22.75 6.90 -6.52
CA SER A 60 23.14 6.70 -5.12
C SER A 60 22.01 7.17 -4.19
N ILE A 61 21.45 6.25 -3.41
CA ILE A 61 20.39 6.54 -2.46
C ILE A 61 20.92 6.30 -1.04
N GLU A 62 20.88 7.33 -0.22
CA GLU A 62 21.39 7.27 1.16
C GLU A 62 20.34 6.77 2.16
N LYS A 63 19.07 7.14 1.97
CA LYS A 63 17.98 6.78 2.88
C LYS A 63 17.66 5.29 2.79
N ASN A 64 17.37 4.67 3.94
CA ASN A 64 16.96 3.26 4.03
C ASN A 64 15.44 3.08 4.20
N THR A 65 14.65 4.16 4.25
CA THR A 65 13.21 4.11 4.47
C THR A 65 12.44 3.49 3.30
N PHE A 66 11.20 3.06 3.55
CA PHE A 66 10.35 2.48 2.51
C PHE A 66 9.90 3.52 1.47
N ASN A 67 9.41 4.66 1.92
CA ASN A 67 8.83 5.65 1.03
C ASN A 67 9.86 6.35 0.14
N GLU A 68 11.03 6.66 0.68
CA GLU A 68 12.02 7.54 0.05
C GLU A 68 13.39 6.88 -0.15
N GLY A 69 13.55 5.62 0.18
CA GLY A 69 14.86 4.99 0.27
C GLY A 69 14.96 3.58 -0.31
N LYS A 70 16.06 2.94 0.07
CA LYS A 70 16.47 1.62 -0.42
C LYS A 70 15.46 0.53 -0.17
N MET A 71 14.76 0.56 0.97
CA MET A 71 13.76 -0.45 1.32
C MET A 71 12.62 -0.50 0.29
N GLY A 72 12.11 0.65 -0.14
CA GLY A 72 11.05 0.70 -1.16
C GLY A 72 11.53 0.24 -2.54
N ILE A 73 12.76 0.57 -2.91
CA ILE A 73 13.36 0.10 -4.17
C ILE A 73 13.58 -1.40 -4.13
N ALA A 74 14.15 -1.92 -3.03
CA ALA A 74 14.35 -3.36 -2.83
C ALA A 74 13.01 -4.11 -2.93
N TRP A 75 11.97 -3.61 -2.25
CA TRP A 75 10.62 -4.16 -2.35
C TRP A 75 10.10 -4.20 -3.79
N SER A 76 10.30 -3.12 -4.53
CA SER A 76 9.86 -3.02 -5.93
C SER A 76 10.60 -3.97 -6.84
N LEU A 77 11.92 -4.12 -6.66
CA LEU A 77 12.74 -5.06 -7.42
C LEU A 77 12.34 -6.51 -7.15
N ILE A 78 12.11 -6.86 -5.88
CA ILE A 78 11.59 -8.19 -5.51
C ILE A 78 10.22 -8.43 -6.17
N TYR A 79 9.37 -7.41 -6.20
CA TYR A 79 8.09 -7.48 -6.89
C TYR A 79 8.26 -7.73 -8.39
N LEU A 80 9.13 -6.97 -9.05
CA LEU A 80 9.36 -7.08 -10.50
C LEU A 80 9.96 -8.42 -10.89
N THR A 81 10.94 -8.93 -10.12
CA THR A 81 11.55 -10.25 -10.36
C THR A 81 10.56 -11.39 -10.09
N ASN A 82 9.86 -11.37 -8.97
CA ASN A 82 8.88 -12.41 -8.61
C ASN A 82 7.72 -12.50 -9.62
N ASN A 83 7.35 -11.38 -10.24
CA ASN A 83 6.31 -11.34 -11.24
C ASN A 83 6.85 -11.43 -12.68
N GLN A 84 8.14 -11.72 -12.86
CA GLN A 84 8.78 -11.90 -14.18
C GLN A 84 8.62 -10.69 -15.11
N TYR A 85 8.74 -9.48 -14.56
CA TYR A 85 8.85 -8.25 -15.36
C TYR A 85 10.29 -8.04 -15.84
N ILE A 86 11.24 -8.50 -15.04
CA ILE A 86 12.67 -8.43 -15.33
C ILE A 86 13.28 -9.83 -15.20
N GLU A 87 14.12 -10.20 -16.16
CA GLU A 87 14.86 -11.46 -16.19
C GLU A 87 16.24 -11.26 -15.55
N ALA A 88 16.25 -11.08 -14.23
CA ALA A 88 17.48 -10.95 -13.46
C ALA A 88 17.28 -11.47 -12.05
N GLU A 89 18.33 -11.96 -11.44
CA GLU A 89 18.30 -12.34 -10.03
C GLU A 89 18.37 -11.08 -9.17
N TYR A 90 17.44 -10.97 -8.22
CA TYR A 90 17.36 -9.81 -7.33
C TYR A 90 18.66 -9.54 -6.57
N GLN A 91 19.35 -10.59 -6.12
CA GLN A 91 20.62 -10.48 -5.39
C GLN A 91 21.74 -9.85 -6.23
N ASP A 92 21.76 -10.14 -7.53
CA ASP A 92 22.74 -9.55 -8.45
C ASP A 92 22.46 -8.07 -8.69
N LEU A 93 21.18 -7.67 -8.64
CA LEU A 93 20.76 -6.29 -8.87
C LEU A 93 20.93 -5.40 -7.64
N TYR A 94 20.66 -5.92 -6.44
CA TYR A 94 20.47 -5.10 -5.24
C TYR A 94 20.87 -5.79 -3.93
N GLY A 95 21.69 -6.83 -3.98
CA GLY A 95 22.07 -7.61 -2.79
C GLY A 95 22.83 -6.81 -1.75
N GLN A 96 23.73 -5.92 -2.16
CA GLN A 96 24.52 -5.07 -1.26
C GLN A 96 23.61 -4.05 -0.53
N GLU A 97 22.71 -3.40 -1.23
CA GLU A 97 21.75 -2.45 -0.67
C GLU A 97 20.73 -3.15 0.22
N HIS A 98 20.37 -4.40 -0.13
CA HIS A 98 19.51 -5.25 0.70
C HIS A 98 20.10 -5.47 2.09
N GLU A 99 21.38 -5.82 2.17
CA GLU A 99 22.08 -5.97 3.46
C GLU A 99 22.09 -4.68 4.28
N GLN A 100 22.26 -3.53 3.63
CA GLN A 100 22.17 -2.23 4.31
C GLN A 100 20.77 -1.96 4.88
N VAL A 101 19.73 -2.36 4.17
CA VAL A 101 18.34 -2.28 4.64
C VAL A 101 18.12 -3.20 5.85
N LEU A 102 18.66 -4.43 5.83
CA LEU A 102 18.56 -5.35 6.98
C LEU A 102 19.28 -4.81 8.22
N VAL A 103 20.46 -4.25 8.04
CA VAL A 103 21.19 -3.58 9.15
C VAL A 103 20.36 -2.43 9.71
N PHE A 104 19.79 -1.59 8.86
CA PHE A 104 18.91 -0.50 9.29
C PHE A 104 17.69 -1.00 10.08
N ILE A 105 17.04 -2.08 9.62
CA ILE A 105 15.88 -2.65 10.32
C ILE A 105 16.30 -3.21 11.71
N LYS A 106 17.45 -3.88 11.82
CA LYS A 106 17.98 -4.35 13.09
C LYS A 106 18.25 -3.19 14.07
N GLN A 107 18.74 -2.06 13.57
CA GLN A 107 18.98 -0.87 14.38
C GLN A 107 17.71 -0.11 14.81
N MET A 108 16.57 -0.35 14.16
CA MET A 108 15.29 0.25 14.58
C MET A 108 14.87 -0.18 15.99
N GLU A 109 15.31 -1.36 16.45
CA GLU A 109 15.04 -1.89 17.79
C GLU A 109 15.63 -1.00 18.89
N GLU A 110 16.77 -0.39 18.62
CA GLU A 110 17.54 0.40 19.60
C GLU A 110 17.09 1.86 19.67
N ASN A 111 16.25 2.31 18.74
CA ASN A 111 15.84 3.70 18.64
C ASN A 111 14.43 3.93 19.18
N GLU A 112 14.31 4.49 20.37
CA GLU A 112 13.03 4.86 21.02
C GLU A 112 12.17 5.85 20.19
N THR A 113 12.76 6.53 19.21
CA THR A 113 12.09 7.52 18.34
C THR A 113 11.51 6.93 17.04
N THR A 114 11.61 5.62 16.85
CA THR A 114 11.13 4.98 15.61
C THR A 114 9.60 5.10 15.49
N ASN A 115 9.16 5.69 14.40
CA ASN A 115 7.72 5.85 14.12
C ASN A 115 7.06 4.48 13.86
N ILE A 116 5.83 4.29 14.36
CA ILE A 116 5.02 3.08 14.16
C ILE A 116 4.90 2.67 12.69
N THR A 117 4.78 3.64 11.77
CA THR A 117 4.71 3.35 10.33
C THR A 117 5.99 2.72 9.80
N SER A 118 7.15 3.06 10.35
CA SER A 118 8.42 2.45 9.96
C SER A 118 8.49 0.97 10.34
N TYR A 119 7.94 0.57 11.50
CA TYR A 119 7.82 -0.85 11.87
C TYR A 119 6.88 -1.63 10.94
N ILE A 120 5.76 -1.02 10.50
CA ILE A 120 4.84 -1.64 9.55
C ILE A 120 5.53 -1.82 8.19
N ASP A 121 6.21 -0.78 7.71
CA ASP A 121 6.94 -0.78 6.44
C ASP A 121 8.06 -1.85 6.45
N ALA A 122 8.84 -1.92 7.55
CA ALA A 122 9.87 -2.92 7.74
C ALA A 122 9.30 -4.35 7.80
N THR A 123 8.17 -4.55 8.49
CA THR A 123 7.48 -5.85 8.54
C THR A 123 7.07 -6.30 7.13
N SER A 124 6.49 -5.42 6.36
CA SER A 124 6.06 -5.73 4.99
C SER A 124 7.24 -6.02 4.07
N PHE A 125 8.33 -5.26 4.20
CA PHE A 125 9.56 -5.54 3.45
C PHE A 125 10.14 -6.91 3.84
N LEU A 126 10.24 -7.20 5.13
CA LEU A 126 10.76 -8.47 5.62
C LEU A 126 9.96 -9.65 5.06
N MET A 127 8.64 -9.53 5.00
CA MET A 127 7.77 -10.60 4.47
C MET A 127 8.03 -10.90 2.99
N ILE A 128 8.18 -9.89 2.15
CA ILE A 128 8.43 -10.10 0.72
C ILE A 128 9.86 -10.61 0.45
N SER A 129 10.81 -10.19 1.31
CA SER A 129 12.24 -10.53 1.16
C SER A 129 12.64 -11.83 1.85
N LYS A 130 11.70 -12.56 2.46
CA LYS A 130 11.93 -13.79 3.26
C LYS A 130 12.90 -14.78 2.62
N LYS A 131 12.77 -15.03 1.31
CA LYS A 131 13.63 -15.98 0.59
C LYS A 131 15.09 -15.56 0.45
N TYR A 132 15.39 -14.28 0.71
CA TYR A 132 16.71 -13.69 0.60
C TYR A 132 17.42 -13.48 1.96
N ILE A 133 16.77 -13.90 3.05
CA ILE A 133 17.23 -13.68 4.42
C ILE A 133 17.42 -15.04 5.09
N PRO A 134 18.54 -15.28 5.80
CA PRO A 134 18.70 -16.48 6.62
C PRO A 134 17.53 -16.63 7.60
N ILE A 135 17.02 -17.86 7.75
CA ILE A 135 15.79 -18.09 8.51
C ILE A 135 15.88 -17.64 9.97
N SER A 136 17.05 -17.81 10.59
CA SER A 136 17.29 -17.34 11.96
C SER A 136 17.18 -15.83 12.12
N ASP A 137 17.73 -15.10 11.16
CA ASP A 137 17.69 -13.63 11.13
C ASP A 137 16.26 -13.14 10.86
N TYR A 138 15.59 -13.78 9.88
CA TYR A 138 14.21 -13.47 9.54
C TYR A 138 13.29 -13.61 10.76
N GLU A 139 13.34 -14.74 11.47
CA GLU A 139 12.50 -14.99 12.64
C GLU A 139 12.78 -14.03 13.78
N SER A 140 14.06 -13.77 14.06
CA SER A 140 14.48 -12.83 15.10
C SER A 140 13.97 -11.41 14.81
N ILE A 141 14.22 -10.89 13.60
CA ILE A 141 13.79 -9.54 13.22
C ILE A 141 12.26 -9.43 13.23
N LEU A 142 11.56 -10.43 12.68
CA LEU A 142 10.10 -10.43 12.63
C LEU A 142 9.49 -10.41 14.03
N TRP A 143 10.08 -11.19 14.95
CA TRP A 143 9.64 -11.20 16.36
C TRP A 143 9.75 -9.83 16.99
N VAL A 144 10.89 -9.15 16.80
CA VAL A 144 11.13 -7.80 17.32
C VAL A 144 10.15 -6.79 16.75
N LEU A 145 9.98 -6.74 15.42
CA LEU A 145 9.07 -5.81 14.76
C LEU A 145 7.63 -6.00 15.24
N THR A 146 7.15 -7.25 15.29
CA THR A 146 5.78 -7.53 15.73
C THR A 146 5.57 -7.28 17.22
N ASN A 147 6.65 -7.42 18.04
CA ASN A 147 6.62 -7.10 19.46
C ASN A 147 6.50 -5.60 19.70
N ASN A 148 7.29 -4.79 18.97
CA ASN A 148 7.24 -3.34 19.04
C ASN A 148 5.88 -2.78 18.58
N LEU A 149 5.29 -3.35 17.52
CA LEU A 149 3.92 -3.02 17.10
C LEU A 149 2.90 -3.33 18.22
N SER A 150 3.04 -4.45 18.91
CA SER A 150 2.13 -4.82 20.02
C SER A 150 2.28 -3.90 21.23
N ASN A 151 3.54 -3.59 21.59
CA ASN A 151 3.85 -2.70 22.70
C ASN A 151 3.31 -1.29 22.45
N TYR A 152 3.40 -0.79 21.20
CA TYR A 152 2.85 0.50 20.84
C TYR A 152 1.38 0.62 21.26
N PHE A 153 0.53 -0.35 20.91
CA PHE A 153 -0.89 -0.31 21.28
C PHE A 153 -1.13 -0.48 22.77
N SER A 154 -0.22 -1.14 23.49
CA SER A 154 -0.34 -1.34 24.94
C SER A 154 -0.08 -0.06 25.73
N VAL A 155 0.78 0.83 25.24
CA VAL A 155 1.17 2.08 25.93
C VAL A 155 0.47 3.32 25.37
N THR A 156 -0.24 3.19 24.25
CA THR A 156 -0.90 4.32 23.58
C THR A 156 -2.10 4.81 24.39
N PRO A 157 -2.24 6.12 24.62
CA PRO A 157 -3.35 6.70 25.35
C PRO A 157 -4.71 6.41 24.69
N LYS A 158 -5.76 6.25 25.53
CA LYS A 158 -7.11 5.90 25.04
C LYS A 158 -7.66 6.88 23.99
N ASN A 159 -7.39 8.17 24.12
CA ASN A 159 -7.84 9.21 23.17
C ASN A 159 -7.25 9.07 21.77
N PHE A 160 -6.10 8.41 21.61
CA PHE A 160 -5.54 8.12 20.31
C PHE A 160 -6.44 7.18 19.50
N PHE A 161 -7.07 6.20 20.16
CA PHE A 161 -7.93 5.23 19.49
C PHE A 161 -9.21 5.87 18.92
N GLU A 162 -9.57 7.05 19.39
CA GLU A 162 -10.69 7.85 18.88
C GLU A 162 -10.30 8.73 17.67
N SER A 163 -9.02 8.73 17.31
CA SER A 163 -8.47 9.54 16.22
C SER A 163 -8.51 8.86 14.85
N THR A 164 -8.51 9.66 13.78
CA THR A 164 -8.35 9.18 12.41
C THR A 164 -7.02 8.44 12.22
N SER A 165 -5.97 8.85 12.94
CA SER A 165 -4.64 8.23 12.88
C SER A 165 -4.66 6.77 13.33
N PHE A 166 -5.50 6.40 14.31
CA PHE A 166 -5.68 5.00 14.70
C PHE A 166 -6.19 4.16 13.52
N TYR A 167 -7.23 4.61 12.82
CA TYR A 167 -7.80 3.86 11.71
C TYR A 167 -6.83 3.72 10.54
N GLU A 168 -6.00 4.73 10.28
CA GLU A 168 -4.94 4.64 9.25
C GLU A 168 -3.89 3.60 9.60
N ILE A 169 -3.37 3.62 10.83
CA ILE A 169 -2.37 2.67 11.32
C ILE A 169 -2.96 1.27 11.38
N ALA A 170 -4.13 1.11 11.98
CA ALA A 170 -4.81 -0.18 12.08
C ALA A 170 -5.14 -0.76 10.70
N SER A 171 -5.53 0.07 9.73
CA SER A 171 -5.75 -0.34 8.34
C SER A 171 -4.48 -0.92 7.70
N LYS A 172 -3.34 -0.27 7.87
CA LYS A 172 -2.06 -0.75 7.34
C LYS A 172 -1.65 -2.08 7.97
N ILE A 173 -1.79 -2.22 9.28
CA ILE A 173 -1.46 -3.47 9.98
C ILE A 173 -2.39 -4.59 9.54
N LEU A 174 -3.71 -4.38 9.52
CA LEU A 174 -4.67 -5.37 9.03
C LEU A 174 -4.41 -5.74 7.57
N GLY A 175 -4.05 -4.76 6.72
CA GLY A 175 -3.67 -4.98 5.34
C GLY A 175 -2.46 -5.92 5.23
N CYS A 176 -1.41 -5.64 5.99
CA CYS A 176 -0.20 -6.46 6.04
C CYS A 176 -0.51 -7.90 6.51
N TYR A 177 -1.29 -8.07 7.58
CA TYR A 177 -1.68 -9.40 8.07
C TYR A 177 -2.62 -10.17 7.12
N ASN A 178 -3.52 -9.46 6.44
CA ASN A 178 -4.38 -10.09 5.43
C ASN A 178 -3.59 -10.60 4.22
N LEU A 179 -2.51 -9.89 3.87
CA LEU A 179 -1.61 -10.24 2.78
C LEU A 179 -0.70 -11.42 3.17
N TYR A 180 -0.12 -11.35 4.37
CA TYR A 180 0.86 -12.33 4.85
C TYR A 180 0.28 -13.15 6.01
N LYS A 181 -0.46 -14.19 5.65
CA LYS A 181 -1.14 -15.07 6.62
C LYS A 181 -0.20 -15.68 7.67
N GLU A 182 1.07 -15.84 7.32
CA GLU A 182 2.10 -16.36 8.23
C GLU A 182 2.32 -15.46 9.46
N LEU A 183 2.06 -14.15 9.35
CA LEU A 183 2.16 -13.23 10.48
C LEU A 183 1.23 -13.58 11.64
N THR A 184 0.09 -14.20 11.35
CA THR A 184 -0.87 -14.60 12.38
C THR A 184 -0.31 -15.65 13.34
N ASN A 185 0.67 -16.45 12.89
CA ASN A 185 1.33 -17.44 13.72
C ASN A 185 2.30 -16.80 14.73
N TYR A 186 2.85 -15.63 14.39
CA TYR A 186 3.81 -14.95 15.26
C TYR A 186 3.14 -14.05 16.31
N LYS A 187 2.07 -13.32 15.95
CA LYS A 187 1.41 -12.39 16.90
C LYS A 187 -0.08 -12.20 16.59
N ARG A 188 -0.85 -13.25 16.79
CA ARG A 188 -2.31 -13.18 16.74
C ARG A 188 -2.86 -12.11 17.69
N ASN A 189 -2.23 -11.92 18.84
CA ASN A 189 -2.63 -10.96 19.85
C ASN A 189 -2.70 -9.51 19.33
N LEU A 190 -1.81 -9.08 18.42
CA LEU A 190 -1.85 -7.72 17.87
C LEU A 190 -3.13 -7.46 17.09
N ILE A 191 -3.53 -8.42 16.26
CA ILE A 191 -4.77 -8.30 15.49
C ILE A 191 -5.98 -8.35 16.42
N ASP A 192 -5.98 -9.23 17.42
CA ASP A 192 -7.06 -9.34 18.40
C ASP A 192 -7.20 -8.02 19.19
N ILE A 193 -6.11 -7.35 19.54
CA ILE A 193 -6.13 -6.03 20.17
C ILE A 193 -6.79 -4.99 19.25
N ILE A 194 -6.36 -4.90 18.00
CA ILE A 194 -6.92 -3.95 17.03
C ILE A 194 -8.42 -4.20 16.83
N VAL A 195 -8.82 -5.47 16.69
CA VAL A 195 -10.21 -5.87 16.52
C VAL A 195 -11.04 -5.52 17.78
N GLN A 196 -10.54 -5.82 18.98
CA GLN A 196 -11.21 -5.48 20.23
C GLN A 196 -11.40 -3.98 20.41
N ILE A 197 -10.37 -3.18 20.15
CA ILE A 197 -10.47 -1.71 20.18
C ILE A 197 -11.53 -1.25 19.19
N SER A 198 -11.54 -1.79 17.96
CA SER A 198 -12.50 -1.42 16.93
C SER A 198 -13.94 -1.75 17.30
N VAL A 199 -14.16 -2.88 17.96
CA VAL A 199 -15.48 -3.29 18.48
C VAL A 199 -15.91 -2.35 19.61
N SER A 200 -15.02 -2.01 20.52
CA SER A 200 -15.32 -1.07 21.61
C SER A 200 -15.70 0.30 21.06
N LEU A 201 -14.89 0.86 20.17
CA LEU A 201 -15.17 2.16 19.53
C LEU A 201 -16.52 2.16 18.80
N PHE A 202 -16.83 1.08 18.08
CA PHE A 202 -18.10 0.94 17.41
C PHE A 202 -19.28 0.94 18.39
N ASN A 203 -19.16 0.21 19.50
CA ASN A 203 -20.20 0.16 20.55
C ASN A 203 -20.38 1.51 21.28
N ASP A 204 -19.28 2.26 21.41
CA ASP A 204 -19.27 3.61 21.99
C ASP A 204 -19.79 4.68 20.99
N GLY A 205 -20.17 4.28 19.77
CA GLY A 205 -20.76 5.16 18.75
C GLY A 205 -19.75 5.94 17.92
N PHE A 206 -18.46 5.62 18.01
CA PHE A 206 -17.44 6.25 17.15
C PHE A 206 -17.58 5.82 15.69
N ILE A 207 -17.51 6.80 14.79
CA ILE A 207 -17.63 6.59 13.34
C ILE A 207 -16.24 6.44 12.73
N CYS A 208 -16.02 5.31 12.08
CA CYS A 208 -14.81 5.12 11.27
C CYS A 208 -14.95 5.86 9.94
N ASN A 209 -14.12 6.88 9.72
CA ASN A 209 -14.05 7.61 8.45
C ASN A 209 -12.83 7.14 7.62
N ASN A 210 -12.70 5.82 7.43
CA ASN A 210 -11.59 5.23 6.67
C ASN A 210 -12.05 3.95 5.94
N ILE A 211 -12.23 4.05 4.63
CA ILE A 211 -12.69 2.92 3.80
C ILE A 211 -11.67 1.77 3.77
N SER A 212 -10.37 2.08 3.82
CA SER A 212 -9.33 1.05 3.82
C SER A 212 -9.38 0.21 5.09
N PHE A 213 -9.64 0.85 6.24
CA PHE A 213 -9.84 0.14 7.50
C PHE A 213 -11.06 -0.77 7.44
N GLY A 214 -12.23 -0.23 7.03
CA GLY A 214 -13.46 -1.03 6.88
C GLY A 214 -13.26 -2.23 5.95
N SER A 215 -12.63 -2.05 4.79
CA SER A 215 -12.38 -3.12 3.83
C SER A 215 -11.40 -4.17 4.33
N ASN A 216 -10.33 -3.77 5.05
CA ASN A 216 -9.38 -4.69 5.66
C ASN A 216 -9.99 -5.47 6.82
N LEU A 217 -10.82 -4.83 7.64
CA LEU A 217 -11.56 -5.47 8.72
C LEU A 217 -12.59 -6.48 8.18
N LEU A 218 -13.28 -6.15 7.08
CA LEU A 218 -14.19 -7.07 6.40
C LEU A 218 -13.45 -8.30 5.88
N GLN A 219 -12.31 -8.10 5.22
CA GLN A 219 -11.48 -9.20 4.73
C GLN A 219 -11.04 -10.12 5.88
N TYR A 220 -10.61 -9.56 7.00
CA TYR A 220 -10.30 -10.32 8.21
C TYR A 220 -11.51 -11.12 8.70
N GLY A 221 -12.69 -10.49 8.81
CA GLY A 221 -13.93 -11.14 9.25
C GLY A 221 -14.34 -12.30 8.32
N ILE A 222 -14.17 -12.15 7.00
CA ILE A 222 -14.43 -13.21 6.02
C ILE A 222 -13.44 -14.36 6.21
N TYR A 223 -12.15 -14.05 6.29
CA TYR A 223 -11.09 -15.04 6.40
C TYR A 223 -11.19 -15.90 7.67
N TYR A 224 -11.45 -15.26 8.81
CA TYR A 224 -11.59 -15.95 10.11
C TYR A 224 -13.01 -16.37 10.45
N LYS A 225 -13.98 -16.22 9.52
CA LYS A 225 -15.40 -16.58 9.67
C LYS A 225 -16.06 -15.90 10.88
N ARG A 226 -15.69 -14.64 11.16
CA ARG A 226 -16.20 -13.82 12.26
C ARG A 226 -17.36 -12.96 11.79
N GLU A 227 -18.58 -13.45 11.96
CA GLU A 227 -19.82 -12.73 11.52
C GLU A 227 -20.05 -11.42 12.26
N ASP A 228 -19.67 -11.35 13.55
CA ASP A 228 -19.70 -10.14 14.36
C ASP A 228 -18.82 -9.03 13.73
N ILE A 229 -17.59 -9.37 13.33
CA ILE A 229 -16.66 -8.43 12.70
C ILE A 229 -17.13 -8.01 11.31
N LYS A 230 -17.69 -8.95 10.54
CA LYS A 230 -18.26 -8.61 9.21
C LYS A 230 -19.37 -7.57 9.32
N LYS A 231 -20.25 -7.69 10.32
CA LYS A 231 -21.34 -6.73 10.55
C LYS A 231 -20.81 -5.33 10.89
N ILE A 232 -19.80 -5.24 11.76
CA ILE A 232 -19.15 -3.98 12.13
C ILE A 232 -18.47 -3.35 10.91
N ALA A 233 -17.66 -4.14 10.19
CA ALA A 233 -16.95 -3.69 9.00
C ALA A 233 -17.89 -3.16 7.91
N ASN A 234 -18.99 -3.89 7.62
CA ASN A 234 -20.02 -3.45 6.68
C ASN A 234 -20.62 -2.11 7.10
N LYS A 235 -20.90 -1.92 8.40
CA LYS A 235 -21.46 -0.68 8.88
C LYS A 235 -20.47 0.48 8.79
N PHE A 236 -19.19 0.26 9.03
CA PHE A 236 -18.16 1.27 8.81
C PHE A 236 -18.07 1.69 7.35
N ILE A 237 -18.09 0.72 6.42
CA ILE A 237 -18.08 0.99 4.99
C ILE A 237 -19.35 1.76 4.57
N ASP A 238 -20.53 1.36 5.05
CA ASP A 238 -21.80 2.01 4.74
C ASP A 238 -21.82 3.47 5.22
N ILE A 239 -21.37 3.73 6.44
CA ILE A 239 -21.31 5.08 7.00
C ILE A 239 -20.32 5.93 6.19
N TYR A 240 -19.13 5.40 5.89
CA TYR A 240 -18.17 6.12 5.07
C TYR A 240 -18.75 6.49 3.71
N ILE A 241 -19.34 5.53 3.00
CA ILE A 241 -19.90 5.73 1.66
C ILE A 241 -21.08 6.70 1.68
N SER A 242 -21.95 6.65 2.70
CA SER A 242 -23.09 7.57 2.79
C SER A 242 -22.70 9.03 3.06
N ASN A 243 -21.48 9.26 3.53
CA ASN A 243 -20.95 10.59 3.82
C ASN A 243 -20.02 11.14 2.71
N ILE A 244 -19.81 10.40 1.62
CA ILE A 244 -18.99 10.87 0.50
C ILE A 244 -19.70 11.96 -0.26
N VAL A 245 -18.99 13.08 -0.46
CA VAL A 245 -19.37 14.16 -1.38
C VAL A 245 -18.39 14.11 -2.55
N LEU A 246 -18.81 13.57 -3.68
CA LEU A 246 -17.95 13.30 -4.85
C LEU A 246 -17.24 14.54 -5.38
N GLU A 247 -17.87 15.72 -5.25
CA GLU A 247 -17.31 16.98 -5.71
C GLU A 247 -16.18 17.50 -4.79
N ALA A 248 -16.11 17.01 -3.56
CA ALA A 248 -15.18 17.47 -2.53
C ALA A 248 -13.97 16.54 -2.31
N ILE A 249 -14.00 15.32 -2.85
CA ILE A 249 -12.88 14.37 -2.67
C ILE A 249 -11.68 14.77 -3.53
N ASP A 250 -10.48 14.65 -2.97
CA ASP A 250 -9.24 14.83 -3.72
C ASP A 250 -8.85 13.55 -4.52
N LEU A 251 -7.82 13.68 -5.38
CA LEU A 251 -7.37 12.56 -6.23
C LEU A 251 -6.92 11.36 -5.40
N LYS A 252 -6.17 11.60 -4.32
CA LYS A 252 -5.66 10.55 -3.45
C LYS A 252 -6.80 9.76 -2.82
N GLU A 253 -7.81 10.46 -2.32
CA GLU A 253 -8.99 9.84 -1.73
C GLU A 253 -9.81 9.11 -2.78
N ALA A 254 -10.03 9.70 -3.96
CA ALA A 254 -10.73 9.06 -5.07
C ALA A 254 -10.05 7.74 -5.50
N ILE A 255 -8.72 7.73 -5.63
CA ILE A 255 -7.95 6.52 -5.94
C ILE A 255 -8.08 5.49 -4.82
N ASN A 256 -8.00 5.93 -3.56
CA ASN A 256 -8.14 5.06 -2.39
C ASN A 256 -9.53 4.41 -2.34
N ILE A 257 -10.59 5.18 -2.57
CA ILE A 257 -11.96 4.67 -2.64
C ILE A 257 -12.08 3.66 -3.78
N PHE A 258 -11.62 4.02 -4.97
CA PHE A 258 -11.68 3.16 -6.15
C PHE A 258 -10.97 1.81 -5.91
N TYR A 259 -9.79 1.85 -5.32
CA TYR A 259 -9.04 0.66 -4.95
C TYR A 259 -9.83 -0.23 -3.99
N ASN A 260 -10.34 0.34 -2.89
CA ASN A 260 -11.07 -0.42 -1.89
C ASN A 260 -12.40 -0.97 -2.40
N LEU A 261 -13.13 -0.22 -3.23
CA LEU A 261 -14.36 -0.71 -3.86
C LEU A 261 -14.09 -1.88 -4.81
N ASN A 262 -12.98 -1.86 -5.55
CA ASN A 262 -12.58 -2.99 -6.37
C ASN A 262 -12.21 -4.22 -5.53
N LYS A 263 -11.51 -4.02 -4.42
CA LYS A 263 -11.22 -5.08 -3.45
C LYS A 263 -12.50 -5.66 -2.87
N LEU A 264 -13.41 -4.82 -2.41
CA LEU A 264 -14.72 -5.22 -1.87
C LEU A 264 -15.56 -6.00 -2.88
N ARG A 265 -15.57 -5.60 -4.16
CA ARG A 265 -16.25 -6.33 -5.22
C ARG A 265 -15.72 -7.76 -5.39
N ARG A 266 -14.42 -7.97 -5.23
CA ARG A 266 -13.83 -9.32 -5.30
C ARG A 266 -14.23 -10.17 -4.10
N LEU A 267 -14.19 -9.58 -2.90
CA LEU A 267 -14.55 -10.25 -1.65
C LEU A 267 -16.06 -10.49 -1.52
N TYR A 268 -16.86 -9.60 -2.12
CA TYR A 268 -18.30 -9.56 -1.99
C TYR A 268 -18.95 -9.13 -3.32
N PRO A 269 -19.04 -10.02 -4.31
CA PRO A 269 -19.51 -9.66 -5.69
C PRO A 269 -20.90 -9.04 -5.75
N GLN A 270 -21.76 -9.36 -4.77
CA GLN A 270 -23.16 -8.85 -4.69
C GLN A 270 -23.27 -7.56 -3.86
N SER A 271 -22.17 -6.83 -3.66
CA SER A 271 -22.19 -5.64 -2.81
C SER A 271 -23.01 -4.51 -3.43
N LYS A 272 -23.76 -3.82 -2.56
CA LYS A 272 -24.54 -2.62 -2.89
C LYS A 272 -23.68 -1.40 -3.28
N TRP A 273 -22.36 -1.51 -3.19
CA TRP A 273 -21.42 -0.41 -3.44
C TRP A 273 -20.96 -0.31 -4.91
N THR A 274 -21.55 -1.11 -5.80
CA THR A 274 -21.17 -1.13 -7.22
C THR A 274 -21.42 0.21 -7.91
N PHE A 275 -22.53 0.89 -7.59
CA PHE A 275 -22.87 2.20 -8.17
C PHE A 275 -21.82 3.25 -7.87
N LEU A 276 -21.42 3.40 -6.60
CA LEU A 276 -20.37 4.36 -6.21
C LEU A 276 -19.05 4.09 -6.95
N ARG A 277 -18.73 2.83 -7.22
CA ARG A 277 -17.55 2.49 -8.00
C ARG A 277 -17.62 3.04 -9.42
N GLU A 278 -18.78 3.01 -10.04
CA GLU A 278 -18.99 3.57 -11.39
C GLU A 278 -18.85 5.08 -11.38
N ASP A 279 -19.44 5.76 -10.40
CA ASP A 279 -19.34 7.22 -10.23
C ASP A 279 -17.90 7.65 -9.99
N ILE A 280 -17.15 6.96 -9.13
CA ILE A 280 -15.72 7.22 -8.89
C ILE A 280 -14.88 6.92 -10.14
N SER A 281 -15.20 5.85 -10.88
CA SER A 281 -14.54 5.55 -12.13
C SER A 281 -14.77 6.66 -13.16
N GLU A 282 -15.98 7.17 -13.24
CA GLU A 282 -16.31 8.29 -14.12
C GLU A 282 -15.54 9.56 -13.71
N LEU A 283 -15.51 9.88 -12.42
CA LEU A 283 -14.73 11.00 -11.89
C LEU A 283 -13.25 10.89 -12.28
N LEU A 284 -12.64 9.72 -12.08
CA LEU A 284 -11.22 9.49 -12.31
C LEU A 284 -10.82 9.45 -13.79
N PHE A 285 -11.70 8.97 -14.68
CA PHE A 285 -11.31 8.71 -16.07
C PHE A 285 -11.95 9.65 -17.09
N ASN A 286 -13.07 10.29 -16.78
CA ASN A 286 -13.80 11.13 -17.72
C ASN A 286 -13.69 12.62 -17.41
N ARG A 287 -13.45 13.01 -16.18
CA ARG A 287 -13.32 14.43 -15.79
C ARG A 287 -11.85 14.89 -15.84
N LYS A 288 -11.35 15.14 -17.03
CA LYS A 288 -9.95 15.63 -17.23
C LYS A 288 -9.64 16.92 -16.45
N GLU A 289 -10.63 17.77 -16.28
CA GLU A 289 -10.51 19.03 -15.50
C GLU A 289 -10.10 18.81 -14.04
N TYR A 290 -10.38 17.64 -13.49
CA TYR A 290 -10.00 17.26 -12.14
C TYR A 290 -8.47 17.23 -11.95
N PHE A 291 -7.73 16.79 -12.97
CA PHE A 291 -6.27 16.69 -12.94
C PHE A 291 -5.56 18.02 -13.13
N TYR A 292 -6.16 18.98 -13.86
CA TYR A 292 -5.56 20.29 -14.08
C TYR A 292 -5.53 21.18 -12.83
N LYS A 293 -6.28 20.84 -11.79
CA LYS A 293 -6.31 21.55 -10.51
C LYS A 293 -5.25 21.08 -9.51
N LEU A 294 -4.51 20.01 -9.86
CA LEU A 294 -3.56 19.40 -8.96
C LEU A 294 -2.16 19.98 -9.16
N ASP A 295 -1.44 20.08 -8.05
CA ASP A 295 -0.02 20.40 -8.07
C ASP A 295 0.76 19.33 -8.84
N ASN A 296 1.53 19.74 -9.86
CA ASN A 296 2.32 18.85 -10.70
C ASN A 296 3.30 17.99 -9.90
N SER A 297 3.80 18.49 -8.76
CA SER A 297 4.71 17.73 -7.89
C SER A 297 4.05 16.48 -7.30
N LYS A 298 2.74 16.53 -7.02
CA LYS A 298 1.96 15.40 -6.48
C LYS A 298 1.43 14.48 -7.58
N LEU A 299 1.13 15.02 -8.75
CA LEU A 299 0.59 14.27 -9.88
C LEU A 299 1.52 13.15 -10.37
N ASN A 300 2.83 13.32 -10.22
CA ASN A 300 3.86 12.40 -10.71
C ASN A 300 4.29 11.35 -9.67
N THR A 301 3.62 11.26 -8.52
CA THR A 301 4.02 10.36 -7.43
C THR A 301 3.16 9.10 -7.37
N LEU A 302 3.77 7.98 -7.01
CA LEU A 302 3.04 6.74 -6.70
C LEU A 302 2.20 6.90 -5.42
N LYS A 303 2.56 7.84 -4.55
CA LYS A 303 1.83 8.07 -3.29
C LYS A 303 0.44 8.63 -3.50
N GLU A 304 0.27 9.60 -4.41
CA GLU A 304 -0.96 10.38 -4.51
C GLU A 304 -1.42 10.65 -5.96
N GLY A 305 -0.57 10.34 -6.96
CA GLY A 305 -0.75 10.82 -8.34
C GLY A 305 -1.14 9.75 -9.36
N LEU A 306 -0.90 10.09 -10.63
CA LEU A 306 -1.23 9.24 -11.78
C LEU A 306 -0.51 7.90 -11.81
N PRO A 307 0.78 7.78 -11.41
CA PRO A 307 1.41 6.47 -11.26
C PRO A 307 0.62 5.54 -10.33
N ARG A 308 0.07 6.05 -9.22
CA ARG A 308 -0.79 5.27 -8.32
C ARG A 308 -2.08 4.83 -9.00
N LEU A 309 -2.72 5.71 -9.75
CA LEU A 309 -3.93 5.39 -10.49
C LEU A 309 -3.68 4.29 -11.53
N LEU A 310 -2.60 4.42 -12.32
CA LEU A 310 -2.20 3.40 -13.29
C LEU A 310 -1.93 2.05 -12.61
N PHE A 311 -1.11 2.06 -11.59
CA PHE A 311 -0.75 0.87 -10.84
C PHE A 311 -2.00 0.17 -10.26
N THR A 312 -2.86 0.93 -9.58
CA THR A 312 -4.10 0.42 -8.98
C THR A 312 -5.05 -0.18 -10.03
N THR A 313 -5.20 0.47 -11.19
CA THR A 313 -6.07 -0.03 -12.27
C THR A 313 -5.53 -1.31 -12.89
N CYS A 314 -4.22 -1.41 -13.04
CA CYS A 314 -3.59 -2.57 -13.65
C CYS A 314 -3.59 -3.79 -12.72
N LEU A 315 -3.41 -3.59 -11.42
CA LEU A 315 -3.49 -4.66 -10.41
C LEU A 315 -4.87 -5.33 -10.34
N GLN A 316 -5.91 -4.65 -10.78
CA GLN A 316 -7.27 -5.23 -10.78
C GLN A 316 -7.39 -6.52 -11.61
N ASN A 317 -6.53 -6.67 -12.60
CA ASN A 317 -6.52 -7.85 -13.46
C ASN A 317 -5.74 -9.03 -12.86
N LYS A 318 -5.06 -8.83 -11.75
CA LYS A 318 -4.28 -9.84 -11.04
C LYS A 318 -4.87 -10.12 -9.66
N ASN A 319 -4.79 -11.37 -9.22
CA ASN A 319 -5.15 -11.78 -7.85
C ASN A 319 -4.15 -11.29 -6.78
N LEU A 320 -3.45 -10.20 -7.03
CA LEU A 320 -2.45 -9.65 -6.14
C LEU A 320 -3.08 -8.62 -5.22
N ASP A 321 -3.21 -8.98 -3.95
CA ASP A 321 -3.62 -8.06 -2.88
C ASP A 321 -2.44 -7.19 -2.45
N PHE A 322 -2.35 -5.99 -3.00
CA PHE A 322 -1.42 -4.95 -2.57
C PHE A 322 -2.01 -4.19 -1.36
N ASN A 323 -2.23 -4.91 -0.27
CA ASN A 323 -2.85 -4.37 0.92
C ASN A 323 -1.79 -3.99 1.95
N GLY A 324 -1.56 -2.74 2.15
CA GLY A 324 -0.81 -2.28 3.29
C GLY A 324 0.13 -1.09 3.08
N HIS A 325 0.53 -0.80 1.84
CA HIS A 325 1.53 0.25 1.59
C HIS A 325 1.00 1.53 0.95
N TYR A 326 -0.31 1.60 0.66
CA TYR A 326 -0.88 2.79 0.00
C TYR A 326 -2.01 3.43 0.81
#